data_1e3456011a3d8d57f133ef73f349a8e6
#
_entry.id   1e3456011a3d8d57f133ef73f349a8e6
#
_cell.length_a   1.000
_cell.length_b   1.000
_cell.length_c   1.000
_cell.angle_alpha   90.00
_cell.angle_beta   90.00
_cell.angle_gamma   90.00
#
_symmetry.space_group_name_H-M   'P 1'
#
loop_
_entity.id
_entity.type
_entity.pdbx_description
1 polymer ?
#
loop_
_entity_poly.entity_id
_entity_poly.type
_entity_poly.pdbx_seq_one_letter_code
_entity_poly.pdbx_strand_id
1 'polypeptide(L)'
;TDSMRRLNAALVPCGLRMVPVKYMGDKALIYMYRPDRLQRDLQDETAGRILAQKGYPLDNTNHCVTELIHRLNSSSEFPHEIGLFLGYPSEDVYGFIKDGSRNAKCVGAWRVYGDEQTAKRRFEQFEKCTRVYSEVFRKNGSFKKLIVNTMN
;
A
#
# COMPACT_ATOMS: atom_id res chain seq x y z
N THR A 1 9.62 16.93 7.55
CA THR A 1 10.78 16.90 8.45
C THR A 1 12.01 16.50 7.68
N ASP A 2 13.21 16.95 8.12
CA ASP A 2 14.47 16.71 7.42
C ASP A 2 14.81 15.23 7.29
N SER A 3 14.44 14.41 8.28
CA SER A 3 14.61 12.96 8.23
C SER A 3 13.89 12.32 7.05
N MET A 4 12.67 12.76 6.74
CA MET A 4 11.88 12.27 5.59
C MET A 4 12.52 12.66 4.25
N ARG A 5 13.04 13.88 4.16
CA ARG A 5 13.75 14.34 2.95
C ARG A 5 15.02 13.52 2.71
N ARG A 6 15.81 13.27 3.76
CA ARG A 6 17.02 12.43 3.68
C ARG A 6 16.72 11.01 3.25
N LEU A 7 15.66 10.41 3.82
CA LEU A 7 15.22 9.06 3.43
C LEU A 7 14.77 9.03 1.98
N ASN A 8 13.92 9.97 1.55
CA ASN A 8 13.48 10.02 0.15
C ASN A 8 14.65 10.24 -0.81
N ALA A 9 15.63 11.06 -0.47
CA ALA A 9 16.83 11.24 -1.30
C ALA A 9 17.58 9.92 -1.55
N ALA A 10 17.55 8.99 -0.59
CA ALA A 10 18.13 7.65 -0.74
C ALA A 10 17.21 6.64 -1.45
N LEU A 11 15.89 6.78 -1.28
CA LEU A 11 14.90 5.82 -1.77
C LEU A 11 14.45 6.09 -3.21
N VAL A 12 14.31 7.37 -3.60
CA VAL A 12 13.82 7.76 -4.93
C VAL A 12 14.69 7.20 -6.07
N PRO A 13 16.03 7.22 -6.01
CA PRO A 13 16.87 6.59 -7.02
C PRO A 13 16.65 5.07 -7.15
N CYS A 14 16.11 4.44 -6.11
CA CYS A 14 15.79 3.01 -6.07
C CYS A 14 14.31 2.72 -6.44
N GLY A 15 13.60 3.71 -6.98
CA GLY A 15 12.20 3.57 -7.39
C GLY A 15 11.21 3.48 -6.23
N LEU A 16 11.56 3.99 -5.05
CA LEU A 16 10.69 4.02 -3.86
C LEU A 16 10.36 5.47 -3.49
N ARG A 17 9.15 5.69 -3.00
CA ARG A 17 8.73 6.97 -2.41
C ARG A 17 8.13 6.76 -1.04
N MET A 18 8.36 7.72 -0.16
CA MET A 18 7.74 7.83 1.15
C MET A 18 7.03 9.18 1.29
N VAL A 19 5.77 9.13 1.73
CA VAL A 19 4.99 10.35 2.01
C VAL A 19 4.28 10.22 3.35
N PRO A 20 4.26 11.26 4.19
CA PRO A 20 3.41 11.28 5.36
C PRO A 20 1.97 11.45 4.91
N VAL A 21 1.09 10.55 5.33
CA VAL A 21 -0.32 10.57 4.92
C VAL A 21 -1.25 11.07 6.01
N LYS A 22 -0.85 10.97 7.28
CA LYS A 22 -1.59 11.50 8.42
C LYS A 22 -0.66 11.76 9.59
N TYR A 23 -0.88 12.87 10.27
CA TYR A 23 -0.20 13.19 11.53
C TYR A 23 -1.14 12.93 12.72
N MET A 24 -0.61 12.33 13.78
CA MET A 24 -1.34 11.95 14.99
C MET A 24 -0.48 12.32 16.21
N GLY A 25 -0.56 13.57 16.64
CA GLY A 25 0.30 14.10 17.70
C GLY A 25 1.79 14.08 17.27
N ASP A 26 2.60 13.36 18.02
CA ASP A 26 4.05 13.17 17.80
C ASP A 26 4.37 12.09 16.75
N LYS A 27 3.36 11.38 16.25
CA LYS A 27 3.49 10.29 15.28
C LYS A 27 2.97 10.70 13.91
N ALA A 28 3.50 10.05 12.89
CA ALA A 28 3.01 10.17 11.53
C ALA A 28 2.77 8.78 10.91
N LEU A 29 1.64 8.64 10.22
CA LEU A 29 1.42 7.51 9.34
C LEU A 29 2.16 7.78 8.03
N ILE A 30 3.06 6.88 7.67
CA ILE A 30 3.90 6.99 6.48
C ILE A 30 3.45 5.95 5.47
N TYR A 31 3.21 6.39 4.25
CA TYR A 31 2.98 5.53 3.10
C TYR A 31 4.26 5.41 2.29
N MET A 32 4.73 4.16 2.10
CA MET A 32 5.88 3.84 1.26
C MET A 32 5.41 3.01 0.08
N TYR A 33 5.77 3.41 -1.13
CA TYR A 33 5.31 2.75 -2.35
C TYR A 33 6.31 2.86 -3.49
N ARG A 34 6.13 2.02 -4.52
CA ARG A 34 6.81 2.11 -5.81
C ARG A 34 5.83 2.73 -6.82
N PRO A 35 6.13 3.94 -7.35
CA PRO A 35 5.22 4.63 -8.27
C PRO A 35 4.80 3.77 -9.47
N ASP A 36 5.76 3.12 -10.13
CA ASP A 36 5.48 2.29 -11.31
C ASP A 36 4.60 1.07 -11.00
N ARG A 37 4.78 0.48 -9.81
CA ARG A 37 3.92 -0.61 -9.37
C ARG A 37 2.52 -0.12 -9.01
N LEU A 38 2.43 0.96 -8.25
CA LEU A 38 1.15 1.56 -7.91
C LEU A 38 0.37 1.95 -9.15
N GLN A 39 1.03 2.55 -10.15
CA GLN A 39 0.39 2.88 -11.42
C GLN A 39 -0.24 1.66 -12.07
N ARG A 40 0.47 0.54 -12.15
CA ARG A 40 -0.06 -0.72 -12.72
C ARG A 40 -1.22 -1.27 -11.90
N ASP A 41 -1.10 -1.27 -10.57
CA ASP A 41 -2.12 -1.80 -9.67
C ASP A 41 -3.43 -0.98 -9.76
N LEU A 42 -3.33 0.36 -9.92
CA LEU A 42 -4.50 1.23 -10.08
C LEU A 42 -5.09 1.23 -11.50
N GLN A 43 -4.37 0.72 -12.51
CA GLN A 43 -4.87 0.53 -13.87
C GLN A 43 -5.68 -0.76 -14.04
N ASP A 44 -5.73 -1.64 -13.03
CA ASP A 44 -6.64 -2.78 -13.03
C ASP A 44 -8.09 -2.31 -13.19
N GLU A 45 -8.88 -3.01 -13.99
CA GLU A 45 -10.26 -2.60 -14.32
C GLU A 45 -11.15 -2.47 -13.08
N THR A 46 -11.04 -3.42 -12.16
CA THR A 46 -11.84 -3.39 -10.92
C THR A 46 -11.38 -2.28 -9.99
N ALA A 47 -10.05 -2.08 -9.86
CA ALA A 47 -9.49 -0.97 -9.10
C ALA A 47 -9.94 0.39 -9.68
N GLY A 48 -9.85 0.56 -10.99
CA GLY A 48 -10.30 1.78 -11.67
C GLY A 48 -11.79 2.08 -11.44
N ARG A 49 -12.65 1.06 -11.51
CA ARG A 49 -14.09 1.21 -11.20
C ARG A 49 -14.33 1.65 -9.76
N ILE A 50 -13.66 1.03 -8.79
CA ILE A 50 -13.78 1.42 -7.37
C ILE A 50 -13.38 2.87 -7.17
N LEU A 51 -12.23 3.26 -7.71
CA LEU A 51 -11.70 4.61 -7.56
C LEU A 51 -12.59 5.65 -8.24
N ALA A 52 -13.10 5.36 -9.46
CA ALA A 52 -14.03 6.23 -10.17
C ALA A 52 -15.33 6.45 -9.37
N GLN A 53 -15.92 5.38 -8.84
CA GLN A 53 -17.12 5.46 -8.00
C GLN A 53 -16.90 6.26 -6.72
N LYS A 54 -15.69 6.25 -6.21
CA LYS A 54 -15.29 7.04 -5.04
C LYS A 54 -14.87 8.48 -5.40
N GLY A 55 -14.82 8.84 -6.70
CA GLY A 55 -14.48 10.19 -7.16
C GLY A 55 -12.98 10.50 -7.11
N TYR A 56 -12.11 9.50 -7.23
CA TYR A 56 -10.68 9.72 -7.38
C TYR A 56 -10.34 10.24 -8.79
N PRO A 57 -9.37 11.17 -8.91
CA PRO A 57 -8.87 11.62 -10.20
C PRO A 57 -8.00 10.52 -10.83
N LEU A 58 -8.46 9.90 -11.91
CA LEU A 58 -7.78 8.77 -12.56
C LEU A 58 -6.75 9.18 -13.62
N ASP A 59 -6.58 10.45 -13.84
CA ASP A 59 -5.65 11.04 -14.83
C ASP A 59 -4.18 10.81 -14.46
N ASN A 60 -3.88 10.76 -13.16
CA ASN A 60 -2.51 10.65 -12.65
C ASN A 60 -2.45 9.95 -11.30
N THR A 61 -1.55 8.98 -11.16
CA THR A 61 -1.34 8.23 -9.91
C THR A 61 -0.99 9.13 -8.71
N ASN A 62 -0.23 10.22 -8.94
CA ASN A 62 0.09 11.15 -7.85
C ASN A 62 -1.16 11.89 -7.36
N HIS A 63 -2.10 12.22 -8.25
CA HIS A 63 -3.38 12.82 -7.87
C HIS A 63 -4.22 11.84 -7.06
N CYS A 64 -4.22 10.54 -7.40
CA CYS A 64 -4.85 9.51 -6.57
C CYS A 64 -4.25 9.45 -5.17
N VAL A 65 -2.92 9.51 -5.04
CA VAL A 65 -2.26 9.54 -3.73
C VAL A 65 -2.62 10.79 -2.94
N THR A 66 -2.67 11.95 -3.59
CA THR A 66 -3.08 13.22 -2.95
C THR A 66 -4.52 13.14 -2.45
N GLU A 67 -5.43 12.59 -3.24
CA GLU A 67 -6.82 12.38 -2.85
C GLU A 67 -6.94 11.41 -1.67
N LEU A 68 -6.17 10.31 -1.66
CA LEU A 68 -6.11 9.39 -0.52
C LEU A 68 -5.68 10.12 0.76
N ILE A 69 -4.63 10.96 0.68
CA ILE A 69 -4.15 11.76 1.81
C ILE A 69 -5.25 12.71 2.31
N HIS A 70 -5.95 13.37 1.39
CA HIS A 70 -7.06 14.25 1.72
C HIS A 70 -8.14 13.49 2.48
N ARG A 71 -8.56 12.31 2.01
CA ARG A 71 -9.60 11.49 2.66
C ARG A 71 -9.18 10.99 4.04
N LEU A 72 -7.94 10.56 4.20
CA LEU A 72 -7.39 10.12 5.49
C LEU A 72 -7.42 11.23 6.56
N ASN A 73 -7.36 12.50 6.14
CA ASN A 73 -7.35 13.65 7.04
C ASN A 73 -8.72 14.32 7.22
N SER A 74 -9.64 14.19 6.26
CA SER A 74 -10.92 14.89 6.25
C SER A 74 -12.10 14.02 6.69
N SER A 75 -12.01 12.69 6.55
CA SER A 75 -13.09 11.78 6.90
C SER A 75 -12.94 11.22 8.31
N SER A 76 -14.06 11.04 9.00
CA SER A 76 -14.14 10.27 10.25
C SER A 76 -14.02 8.77 9.99
N GLU A 77 -14.39 8.32 8.79
CA GLU A 77 -14.29 6.93 8.38
C GLU A 77 -12.99 6.67 7.64
N PHE A 78 -12.38 5.52 7.93
CA PHE A 78 -11.16 5.10 7.25
C PHE A 78 -11.50 4.63 5.81
N PRO A 79 -10.83 5.17 4.77
CA PRO A 79 -11.13 4.82 3.39
C PRO A 79 -10.76 3.36 3.10
N HIS A 80 -11.77 2.51 2.87
CA HIS A 80 -11.53 1.07 2.64
C HIS A 80 -10.82 0.77 1.32
N GLU A 81 -10.93 1.66 0.34
CA GLU A 81 -10.20 1.60 -0.92
C GLU A 81 -8.67 1.73 -0.77
N ILE A 82 -8.17 2.08 0.41
CA ILE A 82 -6.73 2.10 0.69
C ILE A 82 -6.04 0.76 0.39
N GLY A 83 -6.78 -0.34 0.45
CA GLY A 83 -6.27 -1.66 0.08
C GLY A 83 -5.67 -1.69 -1.33
N LEU A 84 -6.22 -0.93 -2.28
CA LEU A 84 -5.68 -0.81 -3.64
C LEU A 84 -4.28 -0.17 -3.64
N PHE A 85 -4.07 0.84 -2.80
CA PHE A 85 -2.78 1.51 -2.63
C PHE A 85 -1.75 0.65 -1.89
N LEU A 86 -2.21 -0.34 -1.12
CA LEU A 86 -1.38 -1.33 -0.44
C LEU A 86 -1.07 -2.55 -1.30
N GLY A 87 -1.60 -2.60 -2.54
CA GLY A 87 -1.40 -3.71 -3.47
C GLY A 87 -2.19 -4.96 -3.12
N TYR A 88 -3.31 -4.81 -2.40
CA TYR A 88 -4.25 -5.91 -2.20
C TYR A 88 -4.98 -6.22 -3.50
N PRO A 89 -5.38 -7.48 -3.75
CA PRO A 89 -6.19 -7.81 -4.92
C PRO A 89 -7.45 -6.94 -4.98
N SER A 90 -7.72 -6.37 -6.15
CA SER A 90 -8.87 -5.45 -6.32
C SER A 90 -10.21 -6.13 -6.05
N GLU A 91 -10.33 -7.43 -6.35
CA GLU A 91 -11.50 -8.25 -6.02
C GLU A 91 -11.73 -8.38 -4.51
N ASP A 92 -10.65 -8.47 -3.72
CA ASP A 92 -10.74 -8.55 -2.26
C ASP A 92 -11.12 -7.19 -1.65
N VAL A 93 -10.57 -6.10 -2.20
CA VAL A 93 -10.95 -4.74 -1.80
C VAL A 93 -12.42 -4.46 -2.14
N TYR A 94 -12.87 -4.86 -3.33
CA TYR A 94 -14.27 -4.76 -3.73
C TYR A 94 -15.20 -5.55 -2.80
N GLY A 95 -14.84 -6.81 -2.50
CA GLY A 95 -15.59 -7.66 -1.59
C GLY A 95 -15.71 -7.05 -0.20
N PHE A 96 -14.64 -6.46 0.32
CA PHE A 96 -14.66 -5.77 1.61
C PHE A 96 -15.54 -4.52 1.61
N ILE A 97 -15.48 -3.70 0.56
CA ILE A 97 -16.31 -2.50 0.43
C ILE A 97 -17.80 -2.88 0.38
N LYS A 98 -18.12 -3.98 -0.32
CA LYS A 98 -19.51 -4.46 -0.48
C LYS A 98 -20.06 -5.14 0.76
N ASP A 99 -19.31 -6.05 1.34
CA ASP A 99 -19.79 -7.01 2.34
C ASP A 99 -19.26 -6.74 3.76
N GLY A 100 -18.32 -5.81 3.90
CA GLY A 100 -17.64 -5.55 5.16
C GLY A 100 -16.85 -6.78 5.62
N SER A 101 -17.07 -7.20 6.87
CA SER A 101 -16.42 -8.41 7.40
C SER A 101 -17.14 -9.72 7.05
N ARG A 102 -18.29 -9.63 6.38
CA ARG A 102 -19.12 -10.81 6.02
C ARG A 102 -18.55 -11.48 4.76
N ASN A 103 -18.83 -12.77 4.62
CA ASN A 103 -18.52 -13.57 3.43
C ASN A 103 -17.01 -13.66 3.08
N ALA A 104 -16.11 -13.23 3.97
CA ALA A 104 -14.70 -13.44 3.76
C ALA A 104 -14.37 -14.94 3.83
N LYS A 105 -13.67 -15.46 2.82
CA LYS A 105 -13.22 -16.86 2.76
C LYS A 105 -12.14 -17.16 3.79
N CYS A 106 -11.22 -16.23 3.97
CA CYS A 106 -10.21 -16.29 5.01
C CYS A 106 -9.70 -14.88 5.36
N VAL A 107 -8.93 -14.78 6.44
CA VAL A 107 -8.34 -13.53 6.92
C VAL A 107 -6.83 -13.73 7.16
N GLY A 108 -6.04 -12.84 6.62
CA GLY A 108 -4.60 -12.76 6.83
C GLY A 108 -4.18 -11.30 6.91
N ALA A 109 -3.23 -10.89 6.08
CA ALA A 109 -2.86 -9.47 5.96
C ALA A 109 -4.04 -8.59 5.49
N TRP A 110 -4.99 -9.19 4.80
CA TRP A 110 -6.30 -8.60 4.44
C TRP A 110 -7.38 -9.68 4.49
N ARG A 111 -8.65 -9.29 4.28
CA ARG A 111 -9.78 -10.22 4.15
C ARG A 111 -9.93 -10.66 2.69
N VAL A 112 -10.00 -11.96 2.45
CA VAL A 112 -10.03 -12.58 1.12
C VAL A 112 -11.47 -12.91 0.72
N TYR A 113 -11.86 -12.47 -0.47
CA TYR A 113 -13.16 -12.75 -1.11
C TYR A 113 -12.97 -13.47 -2.45
N GLY A 114 -11.82 -13.26 -3.10
CA GLY A 114 -11.43 -13.85 -4.36
C GLY A 114 -10.72 -15.21 -4.21
N ASP A 115 -9.53 -15.34 -4.81
CA ASP A 115 -8.73 -16.57 -4.80
C ASP A 115 -7.99 -16.77 -3.48
N GLU A 116 -8.51 -17.65 -2.65
CA GLU A 116 -7.97 -17.98 -1.33
C GLU A 116 -6.57 -18.60 -1.40
N GLN A 117 -6.28 -19.45 -2.38
CA GLN A 117 -4.98 -20.12 -2.48
C GLN A 117 -3.87 -19.12 -2.85
N THR A 118 -4.16 -18.23 -3.79
CA THR A 118 -3.23 -17.17 -4.17
C THR A 118 -3.00 -16.20 -3.01
N ALA A 119 -4.04 -15.85 -2.26
CA ALA A 119 -3.93 -14.98 -1.09
C ALA A 119 -3.05 -15.61 0.00
N LYS A 120 -3.25 -16.88 0.34
CA LYS A 120 -2.45 -17.61 1.34
C LYS A 120 -0.97 -17.64 0.96
N ARG A 121 -0.64 -17.92 -0.32
CA ARG A 121 0.75 -17.85 -0.81
C ARG A 121 1.38 -16.46 -0.63
N ARG A 122 0.61 -15.39 -0.88
CA ARG A 122 1.08 -14.01 -0.63
C ARG A 122 1.29 -13.72 0.85
N PHE A 123 0.44 -14.21 1.73
CA PHE A 123 0.63 -14.07 3.18
C PHE A 123 1.93 -14.73 3.64
N GLU A 124 2.19 -15.96 3.21
CA GLU A 124 3.45 -16.67 3.50
C GLU A 124 4.68 -15.91 2.97
N GLN A 125 4.58 -15.33 1.76
CA GLN A 125 5.64 -14.49 1.21
C GLN A 125 5.88 -13.24 2.06
N PHE A 126 4.83 -12.58 2.54
CA PHE A 126 4.96 -11.39 3.40
C PHE A 126 5.60 -11.73 4.74
N GLU A 127 5.21 -12.83 5.36
CA GLU A 127 5.83 -13.32 6.60
C GLU A 127 7.31 -13.63 6.40
N LYS A 128 7.65 -14.32 5.32
CA LYS A 128 9.04 -14.61 4.94
C LYS A 128 9.82 -13.31 4.72
N CYS A 129 9.30 -12.37 3.95
CA CYS A 129 9.94 -11.07 3.73
C CYS A 129 10.16 -10.31 5.03
N THR A 130 9.16 -10.24 5.90
CA THR A 130 9.25 -9.56 7.20
C THR A 130 10.37 -10.16 8.04
N ARG A 131 10.45 -11.49 8.12
CA ARG A 131 11.50 -12.19 8.85
C ARG A 131 12.89 -11.88 8.29
N VAL A 132 13.06 -12.02 6.96
CA VAL A 132 14.34 -11.76 6.29
C VAL A 132 14.78 -10.30 6.47
N TYR A 133 13.88 -9.35 6.26
CA TYR A 133 14.18 -7.92 6.45
C TYR A 133 14.57 -7.59 7.89
N SER A 134 13.88 -8.16 8.87
CA SER A 134 14.20 -7.97 10.29
C SER A 134 15.59 -8.50 10.63
N GLU A 135 15.96 -9.67 10.09
CA GLU A 135 17.29 -10.25 10.28
C GLU A 135 18.40 -9.43 9.61
N VAL A 136 18.18 -9.00 8.37
CA VAL A 136 19.14 -8.16 7.63
C VAL A 136 19.33 -6.82 8.32
N PHE A 137 18.27 -6.20 8.79
CA PHE A 137 18.35 -4.94 9.52
C PHE A 137 19.08 -5.09 10.85
N ARG A 138 18.78 -6.15 11.62
CA ARG A 138 19.45 -6.44 12.89
C ARG A 138 20.96 -6.64 12.73
N LYS A 139 21.37 -7.30 11.64
CA LYS A 139 22.79 -7.55 11.35
C LYS A 139 23.55 -6.32 10.83
N ASN A 140 22.89 -5.45 10.10
CA ASN A 140 23.56 -4.39 9.34
C ASN A 140 23.22 -2.96 9.79
N GLY A 141 22.12 -2.74 10.52
CA GLY A 141 21.67 -1.43 10.99
C GLY A 141 21.35 -0.41 9.88
N SER A 142 21.21 -0.86 8.61
CA SER A 142 21.10 0.03 7.46
C SER A 142 19.87 -0.26 6.61
N PHE A 143 19.00 0.74 6.49
CA PHE A 143 17.83 0.69 5.58
C PHE A 143 18.22 0.50 4.10
N LYS A 144 19.35 1.05 3.67
CA LYS A 144 19.81 0.91 2.28
C LYS A 144 19.99 -0.54 1.85
N LYS A 145 20.40 -1.41 2.77
CA LYS A 145 20.58 -2.85 2.49
C LYS A 145 19.26 -3.62 2.37
N LEU A 146 18.14 -3.02 2.77
CA LEU A 146 16.81 -3.61 2.62
C LEU A 146 16.18 -3.27 1.26
N ILE A 147 16.74 -2.33 0.52
CA ILE A 147 16.19 -1.90 -0.75
C ILE A 147 16.54 -2.94 -1.81
N VAL A 148 15.55 -3.69 -2.24
CA VAL A 148 15.67 -4.59 -3.39
C VAL A 148 15.48 -3.73 -4.64
N ASN A 149 16.53 -3.57 -5.44
CA ASN A 149 16.39 -3.01 -6.77
C ASN A 149 15.61 -4.02 -7.62
N THR A 150 14.41 -3.66 -8.02
CA THR A 150 13.74 -4.36 -9.12
C THR A 150 14.47 -3.95 -10.40
N MET A 151 15.59 -4.63 -10.71
CA MET A 151 16.11 -4.59 -12.07
C MET A 151 15.09 -5.32 -12.95
N ASN A 152 14.63 -4.63 -13.97
CA ASN A 152 13.82 -5.20 -15.06
C ASN A 152 14.56 -6.36 -15.74
#